data_d9d0a570c3e1c8936354820cf8b5b4b5
#
_entry.id   d9d0a570c3e1c8936354820cf8b5b4b5
#
_cell.length_a   1.000
_cell.length_b   1.000
_cell.length_c   1.000
_cell.angle_alpha   90.00
_cell.angle_beta   90.00
_cell.angle_gamma   90.00
#
_symmetry.space_group_name_H-M   'P 1'
#
loop_
_entity.id
_entity.type
_entity.pdbx_description
1 polymer ?
#
loop_
_entity_poly.entity_id
_entity_poly.type
_entity_poly.pdbx_seq_one_letter_code
_entity_poly.pdbx_strand_id
1 'polypeptide(L)'
;MEITKEQATKLYDIWAADLLTWVEDFLGHFLTSKIPEFHREIYKLVQNEQRLALAAPRGFAKSAICSVFYPLWCALFMKKKDILIISASEGLSIEWLRKMRTEMESNPLLLKYFGGLKSNKWTETHLILNNKQKTNIRARGAGGQIRGFRPDLIILDDIETDESVASTDQRTKLREWVFKACLNTLLPHGQFIWIGTIISPLALLQEMLDSDNDWEKRKFRAYHDARQEEGYELWKSLWSHKKLQARKKEIGSTAFASEYLNDPILNEASPIKPHQLRYWTELPTDLSRVIAVDPAYADDERADYKVAVLVGINGLHSRYLDSYIRTHNPSGQFIDSILNMWLQNKDTVTALGIPNSGTEKEFFNSFMRKAAERHLYPPVVELKNVFKRGTDKVIRKKKDRIVAALQPLFESGKYYIHANHEEAKDELLTLGASRWDDIVDCLTYAETIITPNYIEPEVKKRGRYGELLSDEQEPKIFDYGY
;
A
#
# COMPACT_ATOMS: atom_id res chain seq x y z
N MET A 1 4.22 -56.27 7.97
CA MET A 1 3.56 -56.51 9.25
C MET A 1 2.13 -55.99 9.15
N GLU A 2 1.15 -56.87 9.30
CA GLU A 2 -0.26 -56.42 9.39
C GLU A 2 -0.48 -55.79 10.77
N ILE A 3 -0.98 -54.57 10.78
CA ILE A 3 -1.30 -53.83 12.01
C ILE A 3 -2.58 -54.45 12.61
N THR A 4 -2.59 -54.69 13.91
CA THR A 4 -3.80 -55.17 14.60
C THR A 4 -4.89 -54.08 14.59
N LYS A 5 -6.15 -54.47 14.75
CA LYS A 5 -7.29 -53.54 14.81
C LYS A 5 -7.12 -52.50 15.93
N GLU A 6 -6.53 -52.89 17.06
CA GLU A 6 -6.26 -51.99 18.18
C GLU A 6 -5.16 -50.97 17.83
N GLN A 7 -4.09 -51.41 17.15
CA GLN A 7 -3.03 -50.51 16.66
C GLN A 7 -3.56 -49.51 15.61
N ALA A 8 -4.44 -50.00 14.72
CA ALA A 8 -5.06 -49.13 13.72
C ALA A 8 -5.95 -48.04 14.37
N THR A 9 -6.71 -48.41 15.43
CA THR A 9 -7.53 -47.45 16.18
C THR A 9 -6.64 -46.38 16.88
N LYS A 10 -5.58 -46.83 17.56
CA LYS A 10 -4.65 -45.91 18.23
C LYS A 10 -3.99 -44.92 17.24
N LEU A 11 -3.56 -45.39 16.07
CA LEU A 11 -3.02 -44.55 15.02
C LEU A 11 -4.05 -43.54 14.49
N TYR A 12 -5.29 -44.00 14.29
CA TYR A 12 -6.38 -43.11 13.87
C TYR A 12 -6.63 -41.98 14.89
N ASP A 13 -6.61 -42.29 16.18
CA ASP A 13 -6.81 -41.31 17.26
C ASP A 13 -5.66 -40.31 17.31
N ILE A 14 -4.40 -40.74 17.11
CA ILE A 14 -3.24 -39.87 17.03
C ILE A 14 -3.38 -38.91 15.85
N TRP A 15 -3.67 -39.41 14.65
CA TRP A 15 -3.86 -38.60 13.46
C TRP A 15 -5.07 -37.65 13.56
N ALA A 16 -6.12 -38.10 14.23
CA ALA A 16 -7.28 -37.25 14.49
C ALA A 16 -6.98 -36.15 15.52
N ALA A 17 -6.04 -36.37 16.43
CA ALA A 17 -5.68 -35.41 17.46
C ALA A 17 -4.67 -34.34 16.96
N ASP A 18 -3.73 -34.71 16.08
CA ASP A 18 -2.61 -33.87 15.68
C ASP A 18 -2.46 -33.78 14.15
N LEU A 19 -2.73 -32.60 13.63
CA LEU A 19 -2.62 -32.26 12.21
C LEU A 19 -1.19 -32.48 11.68
N LEU A 20 -0.18 -32.07 12.45
CA LEU A 20 1.21 -32.14 12.00
C LEU A 20 1.63 -33.58 11.80
N THR A 21 1.37 -34.48 12.78
CA THR A 21 1.66 -35.91 12.68
C THR A 21 0.95 -36.52 11.48
N TRP A 22 -0.32 -36.18 11.27
CA TRP A 22 -1.06 -36.64 10.10
C TRP A 22 -0.44 -36.16 8.77
N VAL A 23 0.01 -34.91 8.69
CA VAL A 23 0.69 -34.37 7.48
C VAL A 23 2.01 -35.07 7.23
N GLU A 24 2.82 -35.32 8.26
CA GLU A 24 4.09 -36.05 8.14
C GLU A 24 3.86 -37.48 7.59
N ASP A 25 2.83 -38.19 8.06
CA ASP A 25 2.55 -39.55 7.65
C ASP A 25 1.85 -39.68 6.29
N PHE A 26 0.90 -38.79 5.96
CA PHE A 26 0.07 -38.90 4.74
C PHE A 26 0.49 -38.00 3.60
N LEU A 27 1.06 -36.82 3.90
CA LEU A 27 1.40 -35.80 2.95
C LEU A 27 2.90 -35.48 2.92
N GLY A 28 3.73 -36.39 3.40
CA GLY A 28 5.19 -36.23 3.46
C GLY A 28 5.84 -35.89 2.12
N HIS A 29 5.23 -36.25 1.01
CA HIS A 29 5.70 -35.92 -0.35
C HIS A 29 5.61 -34.40 -0.68
N PHE A 30 4.84 -33.61 0.06
CA PHE A 30 4.85 -32.16 -0.01
C PHE A 30 5.97 -31.52 0.81
N LEU A 31 6.57 -32.26 1.73
CA LEU A 31 7.58 -31.75 2.66
C LEU A 31 8.95 -31.80 1.99
N THR A 32 9.38 -30.68 1.43
CA THR A 32 10.67 -30.58 0.72
C THR A 32 11.88 -30.39 1.63
N SER A 33 11.65 -30.18 2.93
CA SER A 33 12.69 -29.98 3.94
C SER A 33 12.16 -30.29 5.34
N LYS A 34 13.05 -30.32 6.35
CA LYS A 34 12.64 -30.40 7.75
C LYS A 34 11.67 -29.27 8.08
N ILE A 35 10.56 -29.60 8.75
CA ILE A 35 9.53 -28.64 9.15
C ILE A 35 10.12 -27.61 10.13
N PRO A 36 10.14 -26.31 9.79
CA PRO A 36 10.65 -25.28 10.67
C PRO A 36 9.67 -24.98 11.82
N GLU A 37 10.16 -24.33 12.88
CA GLU A 37 9.36 -24.08 14.08
C GLU A 37 8.12 -23.22 13.81
N PHE A 38 8.22 -22.20 12.94
CA PHE A 38 7.06 -21.38 12.60
C PHE A 38 5.93 -22.16 11.89
N HIS A 39 6.24 -23.21 11.12
CA HIS A 39 5.21 -24.11 10.58
C HIS A 39 4.53 -24.90 11.71
N ARG A 40 5.30 -25.37 12.70
CA ARG A 40 4.73 -26.05 13.87
C ARG A 40 3.79 -25.13 14.64
N GLU A 41 4.13 -23.85 14.75
CA GLU A 41 3.26 -22.84 15.31
C GLU A 41 1.98 -22.66 14.46
N ILE A 42 2.08 -22.54 13.13
CA ILE A 42 0.91 -22.43 12.25
C ILE A 42 -0.01 -23.65 12.38
N TYR A 43 0.54 -24.89 12.41
CA TYR A 43 -0.26 -26.09 12.62
C TYR A 43 -1.05 -26.05 13.93
N LYS A 44 -0.44 -25.58 15.02
CA LYS A 44 -1.11 -25.43 16.32
C LYS A 44 -2.20 -24.33 16.27
N LEU A 45 -1.89 -23.20 15.66
CA LEU A 45 -2.83 -22.08 15.56
C LEU A 45 -4.09 -22.46 14.78
N VAL A 46 -3.95 -23.05 13.60
CA VAL A 46 -5.13 -23.46 12.80
C VAL A 46 -5.98 -24.51 13.47
N GLN A 47 -5.40 -25.36 14.33
CA GLN A 47 -6.15 -26.36 15.08
C GLN A 47 -6.93 -25.79 16.27
N ASN A 48 -6.36 -24.80 16.96
CA ASN A 48 -6.83 -24.37 18.28
C ASN A 48 -7.60 -23.07 18.25
N GLU A 49 -7.28 -22.17 17.30
CA GLU A 49 -7.85 -20.83 17.32
C GLU A 49 -9.15 -20.75 16.51
N GLN A 50 -10.17 -20.18 17.11
CA GLN A 50 -11.47 -19.99 16.45
C GLN A 50 -11.45 -18.79 15.49
N ARG A 51 -10.64 -17.80 15.80
CA ARG A 51 -10.43 -16.58 14.99
C ARG A 51 -8.93 -16.36 14.84
N LEU A 52 -8.42 -16.53 13.62
CA LEU A 52 -7.00 -16.40 13.31
C LEU A 52 -6.78 -15.45 12.16
N ALA A 53 -5.92 -14.45 12.37
CA ALA A 53 -5.36 -13.59 11.33
C ALA A 53 -3.84 -13.79 11.27
N LEU A 54 -3.34 -14.22 10.10
CA LEU A 54 -1.95 -14.63 9.95
C LEU A 54 -1.33 -14.05 8.68
N ALA A 55 -0.27 -13.27 8.81
CA ALA A 55 0.57 -12.87 7.70
C ALA A 55 1.86 -13.70 7.68
N ALA A 56 2.21 -14.24 6.52
CA ALA A 56 3.48 -14.93 6.31
C ALA A 56 4.05 -14.63 4.92
N PRO A 57 5.39 -14.69 4.75
CA PRO A 57 6.02 -14.35 3.48
C PRO A 57 5.55 -15.23 2.32
N ARG A 58 5.66 -14.70 1.11
CA ARG A 58 5.39 -15.46 -0.11
C ARG A 58 6.33 -16.65 -0.25
N GLY A 59 5.78 -17.82 -0.58
CA GLY A 59 6.56 -19.06 -0.72
C GLY A 59 6.96 -19.70 0.62
N PHE A 60 6.35 -19.32 1.76
CA PHE A 60 6.58 -19.89 3.08
C PHE A 60 5.50 -20.87 3.51
N ALA A 61 4.84 -21.52 2.57
CA ALA A 61 3.89 -22.62 2.73
C ALA A 61 2.59 -22.30 3.50
N LYS A 62 2.28 -21.02 3.81
CA LYS A 62 1.03 -20.64 4.51
C LYS A 62 -0.22 -21.26 3.88
N SER A 63 -0.37 -21.11 2.56
CA SER A 63 -1.54 -21.63 1.82
C SER A 63 -1.58 -23.16 1.76
N ALA A 64 -0.41 -23.82 1.66
CA ALA A 64 -0.37 -25.28 1.71
C ALA A 64 -0.90 -25.81 3.05
N ILE A 65 -0.47 -25.21 4.16
CA ILE A 65 -0.91 -25.61 5.51
C ILE A 65 -2.38 -25.25 5.73
N CYS A 66 -2.75 -24.00 5.50
CA CYS A 66 -4.06 -23.48 5.91
C CYS A 66 -5.17 -23.78 4.89
N SER A 67 -4.85 -23.78 3.56
CA SER A 67 -5.88 -23.92 2.50
C SER A 67 -5.90 -25.28 1.83
N VAL A 68 -4.94 -26.17 2.16
CA VAL A 68 -4.93 -27.56 1.65
C VAL A 68 -4.92 -28.56 2.79
N PHE A 69 -3.89 -28.59 3.64
CA PHE A 69 -3.70 -29.65 4.63
C PHE A 69 -4.76 -29.60 5.73
N TYR A 70 -4.96 -28.43 6.32
CA TYR A 70 -5.93 -28.26 7.40
C TYR A 70 -7.38 -28.54 6.98
N PRO A 71 -7.94 -27.97 5.90
CA PRO A 71 -9.31 -28.29 5.49
C PRO A 71 -9.47 -29.76 5.04
N LEU A 72 -8.46 -30.36 4.42
CA LEU A 72 -8.48 -31.79 4.09
C LEU A 72 -8.54 -32.66 5.35
N TRP A 73 -7.70 -32.37 6.34
CA TRP A 73 -7.73 -33.07 7.64
C TRP A 73 -9.07 -32.88 8.34
N CYS A 74 -9.62 -31.68 8.37
CA CYS A 74 -10.94 -31.43 8.93
C CYS A 74 -12.04 -32.24 8.23
N ALA A 75 -11.97 -32.38 6.92
CA ALA A 75 -12.93 -33.13 6.14
C ALA A 75 -12.82 -34.67 6.38
N LEU A 76 -11.60 -35.20 6.44
CA LEU A 76 -11.33 -36.60 6.64
C LEU A 76 -11.76 -37.08 8.03
N PHE A 77 -11.42 -36.32 9.06
CA PHE A 77 -11.77 -36.61 10.45
C PHE A 77 -13.11 -36.03 10.89
N MET A 78 -13.92 -35.54 9.95
CA MET A 78 -15.27 -35.01 10.18
C MET A 78 -15.34 -33.92 11.25
N LYS A 79 -14.29 -33.09 11.38
CA LYS A 79 -14.21 -31.96 12.35
C LYS A 79 -15.01 -30.77 11.91
N LYS A 80 -15.16 -30.59 10.61
CA LYS A 80 -15.93 -29.51 9.96
C LYS A 80 -16.80 -30.10 8.88
N LYS A 81 -18.03 -29.61 8.77
CA LYS A 81 -19.02 -30.11 7.80
C LYS A 81 -19.05 -29.30 6.52
N ASP A 82 -19.07 -27.99 6.65
CA ASP A 82 -19.17 -27.04 5.53
C ASP A 82 -17.96 -26.10 5.53
N ILE A 83 -17.01 -26.36 4.63
CA ILE A 83 -15.75 -25.65 4.50
C ILE A 83 -15.82 -24.72 3.28
N LEU A 84 -15.48 -23.45 3.45
CA LEU A 84 -15.43 -22.44 2.38
C LEU A 84 -14.03 -21.86 2.28
N ILE A 85 -13.39 -22.03 1.13
CA ILE A 85 -12.06 -21.50 0.82
C ILE A 85 -12.23 -20.35 -0.18
N ILE A 86 -11.66 -19.20 0.13
CA ILE A 86 -11.79 -17.97 -0.64
C ILE A 86 -10.41 -17.42 -0.90
N SER A 87 -10.12 -17.08 -2.16
CA SER A 87 -8.89 -16.37 -2.56
C SER A 87 -9.25 -15.14 -3.39
N ALA A 88 -8.28 -14.32 -3.79
CA ALA A 88 -8.51 -13.13 -4.61
C ALA A 88 -9.33 -13.43 -5.89
N SER A 89 -9.12 -14.58 -6.50
CA SER A 89 -9.91 -15.07 -7.62
C SER A 89 -10.44 -16.50 -7.36
N GLU A 90 -11.56 -16.86 -8.00
CA GLU A 90 -12.09 -18.21 -7.92
C GLU A 90 -11.12 -19.25 -8.48
N GLY A 91 -10.34 -18.90 -9.51
CA GLY A 91 -9.29 -19.76 -10.07
C GLY A 91 -8.24 -20.18 -9.05
N LEU A 92 -7.78 -19.26 -8.19
CA LEU A 92 -6.83 -19.58 -7.12
C LEU A 92 -7.44 -20.53 -6.06
N SER A 93 -8.68 -20.30 -5.65
CA SER A 93 -9.37 -21.19 -4.72
C SER A 93 -9.58 -22.59 -5.31
N ILE A 94 -9.85 -22.68 -6.61
CA ILE A 94 -9.98 -23.95 -7.34
C ILE A 94 -8.67 -24.72 -7.32
N GLU A 95 -7.52 -24.05 -7.41
CA GLU A 95 -6.20 -24.71 -7.32
C GLU A 95 -6.00 -25.43 -5.97
N TRP A 96 -6.42 -24.81 -4.87
CA TRP A 96 -6.35 -25.45 -3.55
C TRP A 96 -7.30 -26.65 -3.48
N LEU A 97 -8.51 -26.49 -3.98
CA LEU A 97 -9.49 -27.57 -4.02
C LEU A 97 -9.02 -28.74 -4.90
N ARG A 98 -8.36 -28.45 -6.03
CA ARG A 98 -7.79 -29.45 -6.94
C ARG A 98 -6.69 -30.28 -6.24
N LYS A 99 -5.80 -29.62 -5.48
CA LYS A 99 -4.77 -30.35 -4.70
C LYS A 99 -5.38 -31.33 -3.72
N MET A 100 -6.38 -30.88 -2.93
CA MET A 100 -7.10 -31.78 -2.01
C MET A 100 -7.79 -32.92 -2.74
N ARG A 101 -8.45 -32.64 -3.86
CA ARG A 101 -9.12 -33.63 -4.70
C ARG A 101 -8.12 -34.66 -5.22
N THR A 102 -6.97 -34.26 -5.72
CA THR A 102 -5.92 -35.17 -6.19
C THR A 102 -5.48 -36.09 -5.08
N GLU A 103 -5.22 -35.59 -3.88
CA GLU A 103 -4.86 -36.43 -2.73
C GLU A 103 -5.96 -37.44 -2.39
N MET A 104 -7.22 -37.02 -2.33
CA MET A 104 -8.34 -37.91 -2.04
C MET A 104 -8.57 -39.00 -3.11
N GLU A 105 -8.21 -38.72 -4.38
CA GLU A 105 -8.39 -39.63 -5.51
C GLU A 105 -7.18 -40.57 -5.72
N SER A 106 -5.96 -40.17 -5.37
CA SER A 106 -4.74 -40.89 -5.78
C SER A 106 -3.77 -41.23 -4.65
N ASN A 107 -3.87 -40.62 -3.47
CA ASN A 107 -2.96 -40.93 -2.36
C ASN A 107 -3.27 -42.32 -1.79
N PRO A 108 -2.32 -43.29 -1.88
CA PRO A 108 -2.58 -44.68 -1.46
C PRO A 108 -2.90 -44.82 0.02
N LEU A 109 -2.31 -43.95 0.86
CA LEU A 109 -2.56 -43.98 2.31
C LEU A 109 -3.95 -43.45 2.62
N LEU A 110 -4.38 -42.38 1.97
CA LEU A 110 -5.73 -41.85 2.14
C LEU A 110 -6.78 -42.88 1.68
N LEU A 111 -6.59 -43.52 0.53
CA LEU A 111 -7.47 -44.54 0.02
C LEU A 111 -7.51 -45.79 0.95
N LYS A 112 -6.37 -46.17 1.52
CA LYS A 112 -6.27 -47.31 2.46
C LYS A 112 -7.03 -47.05 3.75
N TYR A 113 -6.89 -45.85 4.36
CA TYR A 113 -7.43 -45.61 5.70
C TYR A 113 -8.81 -44.95 5.70
N PHE A 114 -9.16 -44.18 4.68
CA PHE A 114 -10.42 -43.44 4.57
C PHE A 114 -11.35 -43.96 3.47
N GLY A 115 -10.87 -44.84 2.59
CA GLY A 115 -11.64 -45.42 1.49
C GLY A 115 -11.92 -44.42 0.36
N GLY A 116 -12.86 -44.77 -0.50
CA GLY A 116 -13.27 -43.91 -1.61
C GLY A 116 -14.14 -42.75 -1.13
N LEU A 117 -13.64 -41.54 -1.24
CA LEU A 117 -14.29 -40.33 -0.71
C LEU A 117 -15.14 -39.60 -1.75
N LYS A 118 -15.06 -39.97 -3.02
CA LYS A 118 -15.80 -39.36 -4.11
C LYS A 118 -17.30 -39.59 -4.03
N SER A 119 -18.11 -38.53 -4.14
CA SER A 119 -19.55 -38.63 -4.25
C SER A 119 -20.05 -38.14 -5.63
N ASN A 120 -21.36 -38.07 -5.83
CA ASN A 120 -21.98 -37.57 -7.08
C ASN A 120 -21.73 -36.08 -7.31
N LYS A 121 -21.45 -35.29 -6.26
CA LYS A 121 -21.08 -33.88 -6.37
C LYS A 121 -19.57 -33.74 -6.20
N TRP A 122 -18.86 -33.71 -7.32
CA TRP A 122 -17.39 -33.71 -7.37
C TRP A 122 -16.92 -32.82 -8.53
N THR A 123 -17.09 -31.51 -8.35
CA THR A 123 -16.77 -30.48 -9.36
C THR A 123 -15.50 -29.72 -9.00
N GLU A 124 -15.04 -28.84 -9.86
CA GLU A 124 -13.87 -28.01 -9.61
C GLU A 124 -14.08 -27.01 -8.45
N THR A 125 -15.32 -26.54 -8.27
CA THR A 125 -15.65 -25.52 -7.26
C THR A 125 -16.37 -26.08 -6.03
N HIS A 126 -16.79 -27.37 -6.06
CA HIS A 126 -17.58 -27.97 -4.98
C HIS A 126 -17.37 -29.47 -4.90
N LEU A 127 -16.83 -29.92 -3.78
CA LEU A 127 -16.71 -31.32 -3.44
C LEU A 127 -17.64 -31.68 -2.28
N ILE A 128 -18.37 -32.80 -2.38
CA ILE A 128 -19.07 -33.42 -1.27
C ILE A 128 -18.42 -34.77 -1.04
N LEU A 129 -17.89 -34.98 0.15
CA LEU A 129 -17.24 -36.25 0.49
C LEU A 129 -18.28 -37.34 0.79
N ASN A 130 -17.97 -38.55 0.37
CA ASN A 130 -18.78 -39.74 0.72
C ASN A 130 -18.42 -40.26 2.11
N ASN A 131 -18.37 -39.40 3.11
CA ASN A 131 -18.23 -39.74 4.52
C ASN A 131 -19.57 -39.64 5.25
N LYS A 132 -19.65 -40.09 6.52
CA LYS A 132 -20.90 -40.06 7.31
C LYS A 132 -21.51 -38.67 7.43
N GLN A 133 -20.68 -37.64 7.51
CA GLN A 133 -21.10 -36.22 7.69
C GLN A 133 -21.49 -35.55 6.36
N LYS A 134 -21.14 -36.15 5.20
CA LYS A 134 -21.29 -35.56 3.88
C LYS A 134 -20.60 -34.18 3.82
N THR A 135 -19.33 -34.13 4.23
CA THR A 135 -18.55 -32.90 4.30
C THR A 135 -18.53 -32.21 2.95
N ASN A 136 -18.82 -30.92 2.97
CA ASN A 136 -18.80 -30.04 1.80
C ASN A 136 -17.54 -29.16 1.82
N ILE A 137 -16.84 -29.08 0.69
CA ILE A 137 -15.73 -28.12 0.51
C ILE A 137 -16.01 -27.31 -0.75
N ARG A 138 -16.02 -25.99 -0.62
CA ARG A 138 -16.33 -25.04 -1.70
C ARG A 138 -15.21 -24.05 -1.90
N ALA A 139 -14.93 -23.74 -3.18
CA ALA A 139 -14.02 -22.69 -3.61
C ALA A 139 -14.78 -21.50 -4.13
N ARG A 140 -14.36 -20.27 -3.77
CA ARG A 140 -14.94 -18.99 -4.26
C ARG A 140 -13.85 -17.94 -4.41
N GLY A 141 -14.12 -16.96 -5.26
CA GLY A 141 -13.36 -15.72 -5.33
C GLY A 141 -13.87 -14.66 -4.35
N ALA A 142 -13.00 -13.77 -3.92
CA ALA A 142 -13.37 -12.62 -3.11
C ALA A 142 -14.40 -11.74 -3.82
N GLY A 143 -15.35 -11.19 -3.05
CA GLY A 143 -16.49 -10.44 -3.61
C GLY A 143 -17.60 -11.32 -4.19
N GLY A 144 -17.39 -12.63 -4.33
CA GLY A 144 -18.37 -13.57 -4.89
C GLY A 144 -19.60 -13.75 -3.99
N GLN A 145 -20.67 -14.30 -4.60
CA GLN A 145 -21.89 -14.58 -3.86
C GLN A 145 -21.71 -15.76 -2.90
N ILE A 146 -21.78 -15.49 -1.61
CA ILE A 146 -21.67 -16.48 -0.52
C ILE A 146 -22.89 -16.50 0.40
N ARG A 147 -23.81 -15.56 0.22
CA ARG A 147 -25.07 -15.52 0.98
C ARG A 147 -25.86 -16.79 0.72
N GLY A 148 -26.35 -17.43 1.78
CA GLY A 148 -27.03 -18.72 1.72
C GLY A 148 -26.17 -19.91 2.10
N PHE A 149 -24.83 -19.78 2.12
CA PHE A 149 -23.96 -20.77 2.76
C PHE A 149 -24.03 -20.65 4.29
N ARG A 150 -23.71 -21.72 4.97
CA ARG A 150 -23.61 -21.76 6.45
C ARG A 150 -22.37 -22.55 6.83
N PRO A 151 -21.18 -22.06 6.47
CA PRO A 151 -19.94 -22.75 6.75
C PRO A 151 -19.64 -22.78 8.26
N ASP A 152 -19.02 -23.85 8.69
CA ASP A 152 -18.39 -23.97 10.01
C ASP A 152 -16.88 -23.74 9.97
N LEU A 153 -16.31 -23.61 8.75
CA LEU A 153 -14.94 -23.14 8.52
C LEU A 153 -14.90 -22.22 7.29
N ILE A 154 -14.40 -21.02 7.47
CA ILE A 154 -14.04 -20.09 6.37
C ILE A 154 -12.53 -19.87 6.40
N ILE A 155 -11.89 -20.01 5.24
CA ILE A 155 -10.49 -19.69 5.03
C ILE A 155 -10.41 -18.60 3.96
N LEU A 156 -9.86 -17.43 4.33
CA LEU A 156 -9.48 -16.38 3.40
C LEU A 156 -7.99 -16.50 3.13
N ASP A 157 -7.59 -16.70 1.88
CA ASP A 157 -6.20 -16.92 1.47
C ASP A 157 -5.80 -15.94 0.37
N ASP A 158 -4.95 -14.97 0.72
CA ASP A 158 -4.45 -13.92 -0.17
C ASP A 158 -5.61 -13.28 -0.98
N ILE A 159 -6.64 -12.75 -0.27
CA ILE A 159 -7.84 -12.17 -0.91
C ILE A 159 -7.62 -10.76 -1.47
N GLU A 160 -6.50 -10.14 -1.15
CA GLU A 160 -6.13 -8.79 -1.57
C GLU A 160 -5.19 -8.84 -2.77
N THR A 161 -5.34 -7.87 -3.68
CA THR A 161 -4.48 -7.66 -4.85
C THR A 161 -3.94 -6.24 -4.83
N ASP A 162 -2.87 -5.97 -5.59
CA ASP A 162 -2.32 -4.61 -5.74
C ASP A 162 -3.40 -3.60 -6.15
N GLU A 163 -4.32 -4.00 -7.02
CA GLU A 163 -5.43 -3.17 -7.48
C GLU A 163 -6.43 -2.89 -6.35
N SER A 164 -6.78 -3.94 -5.57
CA SER A 164 -7.74 -3.80 -4.47
C SER A 164 -7.20 -2.94 -3.34
N VAL A 165 -5.90 -2.98 -3.04
CA VAL A 165 -5.28 -2.15 -1.99
C VAL A 165 -4.99 -0.72 -2.46
N ALA A 166 -4.78 -0.49 -3.76
CA ALA A 166 -4.57 0.84 -4.31
C ALA A 166 -5.85 1.70 -4.36
N SER A 167 -7.01 1.08 -4.51
CA SER A 167 -8.30 1.77 -4.64
C SER A 167 -9.06 1.79 -3.32
N THR A 168 -9.38 2.99 -2.82
CA THR A 168 -10.20 3.15 -1.58
C THR A 168 -11.58 2.51 -1.72
N ASP A 169 -12.22 2.66 -2.89
CA ASP A 169 -13.53 2.04 -3.15
C ASP A 169 -13.45 0.50 -3.12
N GLN A 170 -12.41 -0.07 -3.71
CA GLN A 170 -12.22 -1.51 -3.69
C GLN A 170 -11.91 -2.03 -2.30
N ARG A 171 -11.06 -1.32 -1.52
CA ARG A 171 -10.80 -1.67 -0.11
C ARG A 171 -12.08 -1.62 0.72
N THR A 172 -12.88 -0.57 0.57
CA THR A 172 -14.15 -0.43 1.29
C THR A 172 -15.12 -1.54 0.92
N LYS A 173 -15.27 -1.87 -0.37
CA LYS A 173 -16.13 -2.97 -0.82
C LYS A 173 -15.65 -4.32 -0.30
N LEU A 174 -14.34 -4.58 -0.34
CA LEU A 174 -13.76 -5.82 0.18
C LEU A 174 -13.96 -5.92 1.70
N ARG A 175 -13.72 -4.82 2.44
CA ARG A 175 -13.97 -4.73 3.88
C ARG A 175 -15.42 -5.05 4.22
N GLU A 176 -16.37 -4.40 3.55
CA GLU A 176 -17.78 -4.65 3.77
C GLU A 176 -18.16 -6.09 3.46
N TRP A 177 -17.62 -6.64 2.39
CA TRP A 177 -17.86 -8.03 2.01
C TRP A 177 -17.31 -9.01 3.04
N VAL A 178 -16.09 -8.82 3.53
CA VAL A 178 -15.52 -9.67 4.59
C VAL A 178 -16.35 -9.58 5.87
N PHE A 179 -16.60 -8.39 6.39
CA PHE A 179 -17.24 -8.21 7.70
C PHE A 179 -18.77 -8.36 7.64
N LYS A 180 -19.43 -7.92 6.57
CA LYS A 180 -20.89 -8.00 6.45
C LYS A 180 -21.40 -9.28 5.77
N ALA A 181 -20.60 -9.90 4.90
CA ALA A 181 -21.02 -11.13 4.23
C ALA A 181 -20.31 -12.36 4.81
N CYS A 182 -18.96 -12.45 4.79
CA CYS A 182 -18.26 -13.65 5.21
C CYS A 182 -18.52 -13.98 6.68
N LEU A 183 -18.26 -13.03 7.60
CA LEU A 183 -18.43 -13.28 9.03
C LEU A 183 -19.88 -13.60 9.42
N ASN A 184 -20.88 -12.97 8.76
CA ASN A 184 -22.28 -13.23 9.06
C ASN A 184 -22.84 -14.53 8.44
N THR A 185 -22.15 -15.13 7.48
CA THR A 185 -22.53 -16.47 6.98
C THR A 185 -21.96 -17.58 7.81
N LEU A 186 -20.90 -17.33 8.56
CA LEU A 186 -20.26 -18.31 9.45
C LEU A 186 -21.23 -18.73 10.58
N LEU A 187 -21.25 -20.01 10.90
CA LEU A 187 -22.01 -20.50 12.05
C LEU A 187 -21.44 -19.91 13.36
N PRO A 188 -22.25 -19.76 14.44
CA PRO A 188 -21.79 -19.17 15.70
C PRO A 188 -20.56 -19.85 16.30
N HIS A 189 -20.46 -21.18 16.17
CA HIS A 189 -19.33 -21.99 16.61
C HIS A 189 -18.27 -22.19 15.48
N GLY A 190 -18.47 -21.56 14.35
CA GLY A 190 -17.60 -21.70 13.18
C GLY A 190 -16.23 -21.04 13.39
N GLN A 191 -15.27 -21.51 12.64
CA GLN A 191 -13.90 -21.03 12.67
C GLN A 191 -13.62 -20.14 11.46
N PHE A 192 -12.89 -19.07 11.67
CA PHE A 192 -12.48 -18.14 10.62
C PHE A 192 -10.96 -17.98 10.62
N ILE A 193 -10.34 -18.36 9.53
CA ILE A 193 -8.90 -18.25 9.32
C ILE A 193 -8.65 -17.27 8.18
N TRP A 194 -7.91 -16.24 8.43
CA TRP A 194 -7.50 -15.27 7.44
C TRP A 194 -5.99 -15.28 7.31
N ILE A 195 -5.50 -15.70 6.14
CA ILE A 195 -4.07 -15.73 5.84
C ILE A 195 -3.75 -14.86 4.63
N GLY A 196 -2.57 -14.29 4.62
CA GLY A 196 -2.11 -13.49 3.49
C GLY A 196 -0.66 -13.04 3.60
N THR A 197 -0.27 -12.25 2.61
CA THR A 197 0.97 -11.46 2.58
C THR A 197 0.59 -10.00 2.66
N ILE A 198 1.29 -9.21 3.46
CA ILE A 198 1.01 -7.78 3.59
C ILE A 198 1.66 -7.04 2.42
N ILE A 199 0.89 -6.77 1.38
CA ILE A 199 1.36 -6.12 0.15
C ILE A 199 1.31 -4.59 0.20
N SER A 200 0.56 -4.03 1.16
CA SER A 200 0.42 -2.59 1.37
C SER A 200 0.17 -2.29 2.85
N PRO A 201 0.63 -1.16 3.37
CA PRO A 201 0.26 -0.70 4.72
C PRO A 201 -1.25 -0.46 4.88
N LEU A 202 -1.94 -0.21 3.75
CA LEU A 202 -3.40 -0.03 3.69
C LEU A 202 -4.15 -1.35 3.45
N ALA A 203 -3.45 -2.48 3.47
CA ALA A 203 -4.06 -3.79 3.33
C ALA A 203 -5.03 -4.08 4.49
N LEU A 204 -6.17 -4.67 4.18
CA LEU A 204 -7.20 -5.00 5.16
C LEU A 204 -6.70 -6.05 6.17
N LEU A 205 -5.82 -6.97 5.74
CA LEU A 205 -5.16 -7.91 6.65
C LEU A 205 -4.23 -7.18 7.63
N GLN A 206 -3.50 -6.12 7.19
CA GLN A 206 -2.70 -5.31 8.12
C GLN A 206 -3.60 -4.59 9.14
N GLU A 207 -4.69 -4.00 8.67
CA GLU A 207 -5.69 -3.38 9.57
C GLU A 207 -6.24 -4.38 10.59
N MET A 208 -6.51 -5.62 10.16
CA MET A 208 -6.95 -6.69 11.06
C MET A 208 -5.89 -7.06 12.10
N LEU A 209 -4.62 -7.12 11.69
CA LEU A 209 -3.51 -7.42 12.62
C LEU A 209 -3.29 -6.31 13.65
N ASP A 210 -3.52 -5.06 13.27
CA ASP A 210 -3.35 -3.88 14.13
C ASP A 210 -4.59 -3.58 14.99
N SER A 211 -5.75 -4.19 14.68
CA SER A 211 -7.01 -3.93 15.40
C SER A 211 -6.97 -4.49 16.83
N ASP A 212 -7.69 -3.81 17.74
CA ASP A 212 -7.88 -4.28 19.12
C ASP A 212 -9.15 -5.16 19.20
N ASN A 213 -9.03 -6.40 18.73
CA ASN A 213 -10.09 -7.41 18.79
C ASN A 213 -9.54 -8.76 19.33
N ASP A 214 -10.43 -9.67 19.70
CA ASP A 214 -10.10 -10.98 20.31
C ASP A 214 -9.59 -12.03 19.31
N TRP A 215 -9.11 -11.62 18.16
CA TRP A 215 -8.50 -12.55 17.21
C TRP A 215 -7.08 -12.91 17.63
N GLU A 216 -6.71 -14.16 17.44
CA GLU A 216 -5.31 -14.55 17.47
C GLU A 216 -4.61 -14.01 16.21
N LYS A 217 -3.51 -13.32 16.40
CA LYS A 217 -2.81 -12.57 15.37
C LYS A 217 -1.36 -12.98 15.30
N ARG A 218 -0.88 -13.28 14.09
CA ARG A 218 0.54 -13.60 13.85
C ARG A 218 1.03 -12.94 12.59
N LYS A 219 2.22 -12.38 12.70
CA LYS A 219 2.94 -11.78 11.58
C LYS A 219 4.34 -12.34 11.52
N PHE A 220 4.58 -13.21 10.54
CA PHE A 220 5.89 -13.79 10.28
C PHE A 220 6.64 -12.97 9.24
N ARG A 221 7.95 -12.88 9.39
CA ARG A 221 8.89 -12.25 8.47
C ARG A 221 9.88 -13.31 8.00
N ALA A 222 10.53 -13.15 6.83
CA ALA A 222 11.55 -14.08 6.36
C ALA A 222 12.78 -14.15 7.28
N TYR A 223 12.91 -13.20 8.19
CA TYR A 223 13.90 -13.19 9.29
C TYR A 223 13.19 -13.01 10.63
N HIS A 224 13.71 -13.68 11.67
CA HIS A 224 13.24 -13.52 13.06
C HIS A 224 13.54 -12.12 13.60
N ASP A 225 14.58 -11.47 13.06
CA ASP A 225 15.10 -10.19 13.52
C ASP A 225 15.04 -9.13 12.41
N ALA A 226 14.84 -7.88 12.81
CA ALA A 226 14.82 -6.73 11.89
C ALA A 226 16.17 -6.50 11.18
N ARG A 227 17.28 -7.01 11.73
CA ARG A 227 18.63 -6.88 11.17
C ARG A 227 18.83 -7.57 9.83
N GLN A 228 18.02 -8.58 9.51
CA GLN A 228 18.09 -9.34 8.25
C GLN A 228 19.49 -9.98 8.04
N GLU A 229 20.08 -10.53 9.11
CA GLU A 229 21.41 -11.14 9.12
C GLU A 229 21.37 -12.65 8.93
N GLU A 230 22.52 -13.23 8.56
CA GLU A 230 22.70 -14.68 8.48
C GLU A 230 22.50 -15.33 9.84
N GLY A 231 21.77 -16.45 9.87
CA GLY A 231 21.43 -17.15 11.10
C GLY A 231 20.06 -16.82 11.67
N TYR A 232 19.42 -15.74 11.19
CA TYR A 232 18.09 -15.30 11.63
C TYR A 232 16.97 -15.63 10.63
N GLU A 233 17.27 -16.44 9.60
CA GLU A 233 16.28 -16.84 8.60
C GLU A 233 15.17 -17.68 9.23
N LEU A 234 13.92 -17.30 8.97
CA LEU A 234 12.74 -18.02 9.47
C LEU A 234 12.66 -19.46 8.96
N TRP A 235 13.09 -19.69 7.71
CA TRP A 235 13.12 -21.01 7.07
C TRP A 235 14.46 -21.26 6.40
N LYS A 236 15.50 -21.45 7.19
CA LYS A 236 16.90 -21.57 6.75
C LYS A 236 17.12 -22.67 5.71
N SER A 237 16.46 -23.82 5.83
CA SER A 237 16.65 -24.97 4.93
C SER A 237 16.17 -24.71 3.51
N LEU A 238 15.13 -23.89 3.30
CA LEU A 238 14.61 -23.52 1.98
C LEU A 238 15.08 -22.14 1.55
N TRP A 239 15.01 -21.16 2.45
CA TRP A 239 15.30 -19.75 2.28
C TRP A 239 16.53 -19.34 3.10
N SER A 240 17.73 -19.79 2.68
CA SER A 240 18.97 -19.34 3.31
C SER A 240 19.21 -17.84 3.10
N HIS A 241 20.02 -17.22 3.94
CA HIS A 241 20.38 -15.80 3.82
C HIS A 241 20.82 -15.43 2.41
N LYS A 242 21.72 -16.24 1.80
CA LYS A 242 22.18 -16.04 0.42
C LYS A 242 21.02 -16.01 -0.58
N LYS A 243 20.03 -16.91 -0.46
CA LYS A 243 18.85 -16.94 -1.34
C LYS A 243 17.93 -15.73 -1.12
N LEU A 244 17.73 -15.33 0.14
CA LEU A 244 16.94 -14.14 0.46
C LEU A 244 17.60 -12.86 -0.05
N GLN A 245 18.92 -12.72 0.10
CA GLN A 245 19.65 -11.58 -0.46
C GLN A 245 19.65 -11.57 -1.99
N ALA A 246 19.78 -12.73 -2.63
CA ALA A 246 19.66 -12.84 -4.09
C ALA A 246 18.25 -12.42 -4.55
N ARG A 247 17.20 -12.89 -3.86
CA ARG A 247 15.82 -12.49 -4.13
C ARG A 247 15.61 -10.99 -3.94
N LYS A 248 16.16 -10.39 -2.86
CA LYS A 248 16.10 -8.95 -2.61
C LYS A 248 16.75 -8.14 -3.73
N LYS A 249 17.88 -8.60 -4.27
CA LYS A 249 18.54 -7.97 -5.44
C LYS A 249 17.72 -8.09 -6.72
N GLU A 250 17.04 -9.22 -6.91
CA GLU A 250 16.24 -9.51 -8.09
C GLU A 250 14.96 -8.67 -8.16
N ILE A 251 14.22 -8.54 -7.04
CA ILE A 251 12.90 -7.89 -7.00
C ILE A 251 12.94 -6.46 -6.43
N GLY A 252 14.10 -6.03 -5.92
CA GLY A 252 14.26 -4.74 -5.22
C GLY A 252 13.84 -4.79 -3.76
N SER A 253 14.31 -3.81 -2.98
CA SER A 253 14.04 -3.74 -1.53
C SER A 253 12.58 -3.51 -1.20
N THR A 254 11.85 -2.75 -2.00
CA THR A 254 10.42 -2.45 -1.83
C THR A 254 9.56 -3.71 -1.91
N ALA A 255 9.66 -4.43 -3.03
CA ALA A 255 8.92 -5.68 -3.20
C ALA A 255 9.38 -6.73 -2.18
N PHE A 256 10.66 -6.75 -1.81
CA PHE A 256 11.15 -7.65 -0.77
C PHE A 256 10.57 -7.32 0.61
N ALA A 257 10.41 -6.04 0.94
CA ALA A 257 9.82 -5.62 2.21
C ALA A 257 8.35 -6.08 2.34
N SER A 258 7.54 -5.92 1.30
CA SER A 258 6.15 -6.40 1.28
C SER A 258 6.07 -7.93 1.23
N GLU A 259 6.72 -8.56 0.26
CA GLU A 259 6.52 -9.98 -0.04
C GLU A 259 7.23 -10.93 0.94
N TYR A 260 8.36 -10.50 1.52
CA TYR A 260 9.20 -11.34 2.38
C TYR A 260 9.26 -10.87 3.83
N LEU A 261 9.09 -9.57 4.10
CA LEU A 261 9.12 -9.08 5.47
C LEU A 261 7.73 -8.80 6.05
N ASN A 262 6.68 -8.84 5.21
CA ASN A 262 5.34 -8.40 5.60
C ASN A 262 5.36 -6.99 6.24
N ASP A 263 6.25 -6.16 5.78
CA ASP A 263 6.49 -4.82 6.27
C ASP A 263 6.58 -3.86 5.08
N PRO A 264 5.46 -3.73 4.32
CA PRO A 264 5.41 -2.77 3.25
C PRO A 264 5.59 -1.40 3.87
N ILE A 265 6.78 -0.85 3.65
CA ILE A 265 7.11 0.48 4.15
C ILE A 265 6.32 1.44 3.26
N LEU A 266 5.43 2.26 3.84
CA LEU A 266 4.78 3.39 3.17
C LEU A 266 5.81 4.18 2.33
N ASN A 267 7.04 4.15 2.78
CA ASN A 267 8.17 4.93 2.31
C ASN A 267 8.89 4.37 1.09
N GLU A 268 8.78 3.07 0.80
CA GLU A 268 9.40 2.51 -0.40
C GLU A 268 8.44 2.45 -1.59
N ALA A 269 7.14 2.44 -1.35
CA ALA A 269 6.12 2.56 -2.40
C ALA A 269 5.86 4.02 -2.80
N SER A 270 6.10 4.97 -1.90
CA SER A 270 6.07 6.40 -2.25
C SER A 270 7.34 6.80 -2.99
N PRO A 271 7.23 7.59 -4.05
CA PRO A 271 8.37 8.20 -4.73
C PRO A 271 9.22 9.11 -3.82
N ILE A 272 8.61 9.63 -2.75
CA ILE A 272 9.26 10.51 -1.76
C ILE A 272 9.40 9.76 -0.44
N LYS A 273 10.62 9.73 0.11
CA LYS A 273 11.00 8.98 1.31
C LYS A 273 11.08 9.87 2.54
N PRO A 274 10.81 9.39 3.79
CA PRO A 274 10.92 10.23 4.99
C PRO A 274 12.29 10.87 5.17
N HIS A 275 13.38 10.14 4.86
CA HIS A 275 14.72 10.69 5.00
C HIS A 275 15.04 11.79 3.97
N GLN A 276 14.22 11.95 2.93
CA GLN A 276 14.31 13.01 1.93
C GLN A 276 13.54 14.27 2.34
N LEU A 277 12.62 14.16 3.31
CA LEU A 277 11.92 15.32 3.84
C LEU A 277 12.90 16.20 4.61
N ARG A 278 12.90 17.48 4.24
CA ARG A 278 13.65 18.54 4.95
C ARG A 278 12.66 19.47 5.61
N TYR A 279 12.98 19.89 6.82
CA TYR A 279 12.11 20.78 7.59
C TYR A 279 12.78 22.13 7.76
N TRP A 280 11.97 23.17 7.59
CA TRP A 280 12.39 24.53 7.94
C TRP A 280 11.79 24.90 9.31
N THR A 281 12.53 25.69 10.08
CA THR A 281 12.09 26.31 11.35
C THR A 281 11.88 27.80 11.18
N GLU A 282 12.68 28.41 10.33
CA GLU A 282 12.58 29.83 9.95
C GLU A 282 12.70 29.92 8.43
N LEU A 283 11.84 30.74 7.83
CA LEU A 283 11.86 30.94 6.38
C LEU A 283 12.97 31.95 6.00
N PRO A 284 13.70 31.71 4.91
CA PRO A 284 14.62 32.71 4.35
C PRO A 284 13.89 34.02 4.01
N THR A 285 14.57 35.11 4.17
CA THR A 285 14.02 36.47 3.89
C THR A 285 13.99 36.82 2.41
N ASP A 286 14.79 36.14 1.59
CA ASP A 286 14.98 36.34 0.16
C ASP A 286 14.02 35.53 -0.74
N LEU A 287 12.90 35.05 -0.19
CA LEU A 287 11.98 34.21 -0.93
C LEU A 287 11.16 35.01 -1.96
N SER A 288 11.24 34.57 -3.22
CA SER A 288 10.19 34.79 -4.21
C SER A 288 9.10 33.76 -4.02
N ARG A 289 7.84 34.19 -3.94
CA ARG A 289 6.71 33.29 -3.64
C ARG A 289 5.75 33.17 -4.80
N VAL A 290 5.08 32.03 -4.87
CA VAL A 290 3.92 31.80 -5.75
C VAL A 290 2.78 31.21 -4.97
N ILE A 291 1.56 31.48 -5.40
CA ILE A 291 0.36 30.78 -4.93
C ILE A 291 -0.12 29.90 -6.07
N ALA A 292 -0.33 28.59 -5.81
CA ALA A 292 -0.99 27.70 -6.76
C ALA A 292 -2.29 27.19 -6.16
N VAL A 293 -3.31 27.02 -7.01
CA VAL A 293 -4.67 26.70 -6.58
C VAL A 293 -5.17 25.46 -7.31
N ASP A 294 -5.76 24.53 -6.55
CA ASP A 294 -6.60 23.43 -7.05
C ASP A 294 -8.03 23.61 -6.52
N PRO A 295 -9.00 24.00 -7.38
CA PRO A 295 -10.32 24.41 -6.92
C PRO A 295 -11.28 23.28 -6.61
N ALA A 296 -10.98 22.00 -6.86
CA ALA A 296 -11.88 20.86 -6.81
C ALA A 296 -13.30 21.09 -7.40
N TYR A 297 -14.03 20.05 -7.77
CA TYR A 297 -15.25 20.23 -8.60
C TYR A 297 -16.58 20.24 -7.86
N ALA A 298 -16.64 19.81 -6.60
CA ALA A 298 -17.90 19.73 -5.89
C ALA A 298 -17.85 20.34 -4.49
N ASP A 299 -18.96 20.95 -4.08
CA ASP A 299 -19.16 21.46 -2.72
C ASP A 299 -19.76 20.36 -1.80
N ASP A 300 -19.35 19.09 -1.98
CA ASP A 300 -19.78 17.93 -1.19
C ASP A 300 -18.65 17.48 -0.26
N GLU A 301 -18.98 17.13 0.98
CA GLU A 301 -18.00 16.58 1.96
C GLU A 301 -17.32 15.28 1.50
N ARG A 302 -17.83 14.64 0.45
CA ARG A 302 -17.25 13.45 -0.18
C ARG A 302 -16.33 13.76 -1.36
N ALA A 303 -16.29 15.03 -1.80
CA ALA A 303 -15.46 15.49 -2.91
C ALA A 303 -14.00 15.70 -2.48
N ASP A 304 -13.12 15.90 -3.45
CA ASP A 304 -11.74 16.29 -3.23
C ASP A 304 -11.67 17.66 -2.53
N TYR A 305 -10.63 17.89 -1.76
CA TYR A 305 -10.41 19.18 -1.07
C TYR A 305 -10.06 20.28 -2.07
N LYS A 306 -10.57 21.47 -1.82
CA LYS A 306 -10.06 22.69 -2.45
C LYS A 306 -8.75 23.06 -1.75
N VAL A 307 -7.68 23.21 -2.52
CA VAL A 307 -6.34 23.49 -1.98
C VAL A 307 -5.72 24.73 -2.63
N ALA A 308 -5.07 25.53 -1.82
CA ALA A 308 -4.16 26.58 -2.28
C ALA A 308 -2.87 26.49 -1.49
N VAL A 309 -1.72 26.47 -2.17
CA VAL A 309 -0.40 26.42 -1.55
C VAL A 309 0.35 27.71 -1.79
N LEU A 310 1.08 28.19 -0.78
CA LEU A 310 2.06 29.26 -0.86
C LEU A 310 3.44 28.64 -0.83
N VAL A 311 4.18 28.72 -1.93
CA VAL A 311 5.52 28.14 -2.07
C VAL A 311 6.52 29.24 -2.37
N GLY A 312 7.61 29.28 -1.59
CA GLY A 312 8.73 30.18 -1.79
C GLY A 312 9.93 29.49 -2.44
N ILE A 313 10.71 30.24 -3.22
CA ILE A 313 12.00 29.82 -3.76
C ILE A 313 13.06 30.87 -3.43
N ASN A 314 14.24 30.42 -2.98
CA ASN A 314 15.38 31.30 -2.73
C ASN A 314 16.36 31.32 -3.92
N GLY A 315 17.39 32.18 -3.85
CA GLY A 315 18.44 32.25 -4.87
C GLY A 315 19.26 30.98 -5.07
N LEU A 316 19.24 30.02 -4.13
CA LEU A 316 19.88 28.71 -4.22
C LEU A 316 18.97 27.64 -4.84
N HIS A 317 17.83 28.02 -5.39
CA HIS A 317 16.82 27.14 -5.96
C HIS A 317 16.25 26.13 -4.97
N SER A 318 16.24 26.43 -3.66
CA SER A 318 15.53 25.66 -2.65
C SER A 318 14.09 26.14 -2.51
N ARG A 319 13.14 25.20 -2.43
CA ARG A 319 11.71 25.45 -2.30
C ARG A 319 11.28 25.30 -0.85
N TYR A 320 10.32 26.11 -0.46
CA TYR A 320 9.75 26.12 0.88
C TYR A 320 8.24 26.16 0.78
N LEU A 321 7.56 25.08 1.22
CA LEU A 321 6.13 25.17 1.47
C LEU A 321 5.93 26.07 2.69
N ASP A 322 5.53 27.30 2.45
CA ASP A 322 5.33 28.33 3.49
C ASP A 322 4.05 28.03 4.28
N SER A 323 2.93 27.96 3.57
CA SER A 323 1.61 27.64 4.12
C SER A 323 0.67 27.09 3.06
N TYR A 324 -0.47 26.54 3.48
CA TYR A 324 -1.51 26.09 2.56
C TYR A 324 -2.90 26.25 3.19
N ILE A 325 -3.90 26.29 2.32
CA ILE A 325 -5.32 26.22 2.65
C ILE A 325 -5.83 24.88 2.09
N ARG A 326 -6.50 24.10 2.92
CA ARG A 326 -7.17 22.85 2.54
C ARG A 326 -8.57 22.85 3.11
N THR A 327 -9.60 22.82 2.28
CA THR A 327 -10.97 23.06 2.76
C THR A 327 -12.04 22.46 1.85
N HIS A 328 -13.19 22.11 2.43
CA HIS A 328 -14.44 21.85 1.71
C HIS A 328 -15.39 23.05 1.65
N ASN A 329 -14.98 24.21 2.16
CA ASN A 329 -15.80 25.40 2.15
C ASN A 329 -16.30 25.75 0.74
N PRO A 330 -17.46 26.43 0.62
CA PRO A 330 -17.94 26.92 -0.67
C PRO A 330 -16.90 27.75 -1.42
N SER A 331 -16.89 27.65 -2.73
CA SER A 331 -15.91 28.30 -3.60
C SER A 331 -15.75 29.81 -3.34
N GLY A 332 -16.82 30.51 -2.96
CA GLY A 332 -16.75 31.92 -2.60
C GLY A 332 -15.90 32.20 -1.37
N GLN A 333 -15.99 31.38 -0.31
CA GLN A 333 -15.16 31.53 0.90
C GLN A 333 -13.72 31.12 0.64
N PHE A 334 -13.51 30.11 -0.20
CA PHE A 334 -12.18 29.68 -0.59
C PHE A 334 -11.45 30.79 -1.39
N ILE A 335 -12.15 31.46 -2.30
CA ILE A 335 -11.60 32.63 -3.03
C ILE A 335 -11.20 33.74 -2.05
N ASP A 336 -12.03 34.05 -1.03
CA ASP A 336 -11.68 35.02 0.00
C ASP A 336 -10.40 34.66 0.74
N SER A 337 -10.24 33.39 1.08
CA SER A 337 -9.06 32.88 1.76
C SER A 337 -7.80 33.02 0.89
N ILE A 338 -7.89 32.73 -0.41
CA ILE A 338 -6.78 32.89 -1.36
C ILE A 338 -6.40 34.38 -1.51
N LEU A 339 -7.39 35.28 -1.65
CA LEU A 339 -7.14 36.71 -1.73
C LEU A 339 -6.50 37.24 -0.45
N ASN A 340 -6.89 36.76 0.73
CA ASN A 340 -6.27 37.13 1.98
C ASN A 340 -4.83 36.58 2.09
N MET A 341 -4.58 35.34 1.67
CA MET A 341 -3.23 34.77 1.60
C MET A 341 -2.33 35.63 0.70
N TRP A 342 -2.82 36.04 -0.46
CA TRP A 342 -2.08 36.91 -1.34
C TRP A 342 -1.83 38.31 -0.71
N LEU A 343 -2.84 38.94 -0.10
CA LEU A 343 -2.69 40.24 0.55
C LEU A 343 -1.60 40.26 1.63
N GLN A 344 -1.52 39.19 2.42
CA GLN A 344 -0.50 39.05 3.46
C GLN A 344 0.91 38.88 2.90
N ASN A 345 1.03 38.46 1.65
CA ASN A 345 2.31 38.14 1.00
C ASN A 345 2.52 38.93 -0.31
N LYS A 346 1.77 40.01 -0.53
CA LYS A 346 1.70 40.72 -1.82
C LYS A 346 3.05 41.21 -2.34
N ASP A 347 3.98 41.54 -1.45
CA ASP A 347 5.29 42.10 -1.81
C ASP A 347 6.29 41.01 -2.28
N THR A 348 5.98 39.75 -2.04
CA THR A 348 6.85 38.61 -2.38
C THR A 348 6.19 37.63 -3.35
N VAL A 349 4.85 37.66 -3.53
CA VAL A 349 4.13 36.80 -4.47
C VAL A 349 4.24 37.36 -5.88
N THR A 350 4.95 36.62 -6.72
CA THR A 350 5.21 36.98 -8.13
C THR A 350 4.19 36.39 -9.11
N ALA A 351 3.51 35.30 -8.73
CA ALA A 351 2.47 34.65 -9.53
C ALA A 351 1.41 33.96 -8.66
N LEU A 352 0.15 34.02 -9.12
CA LEU A 352 -0.97 33.29 -8.56
C LEU A 352 -1.56 32.40 -9.66
N GLY A 353 -1.27 31.10 -9.63
CA GLY A 353 -1.70 30.14 -10.63
C GLY A 353 -3.08 29.60 -10.35
N ILE A 354 -4.00 29.74 -11.30
CA ILE A 354 -5.36 29.18 -11.25
C ILE A 354 -5.61 28.40 -12.53
N PRO A 355 -6.09 27.15 -12.46
CA PRO A 355 -6.47 26.41 -13.66
C PRO A 355 -7.64 27.09 -14.39
N ASN A 356 -7.55 27.15 -15.74
CA ASN A 356 -8.58 27.74 -16.61
C ASN A 356 -8.92 26.80 -17.76
N SER A 357 -9.27 25.53 -17.45
CA SER A 357 -9.63 24.54 -18.47
C SER A 357 -10.86 23.73 -18.05
N GLY A 358 -11.73 23.44 -19.00
CA GLY A 358 -12.92 22.62 -18.72
C GLY A 358 -13.83 23.24 -17.66
N THR A 359 -14.10 22.47 -16.61
CA THR A 359 -14.95 22.84 -15.48
C THR A 359 -14.32 23.87 -14.54
N GLU A 360 -12.99 24.00 -14.52
CA GLU A 360 -12.23 24.96 -13.68
C GLU A 360 -12.42 26.41 -14.13
N LYS A 361 -12.86 26.61 -15.36
CA LYS A 361 -13.12 27.92 -15.96
C LYS A 361 -14.13 28.76 -15.15
N GLU A 362 -15.12 28.14 -14.57
CA GLU A 362 -16.12 28.83 -13.76
C GLU A 362 -15.51 29.39 -12.46
N PHE A 363 -14.66 28.59 -11.82
CA PHE A 363 -13.91 29.06 -10.64
C PHE A 363 -12.99 30.22 -10.99
N PHE A 364 -12.23 30.10 -12.09
CA PHE A 364 -11.35 31.17 -12.55
C PHE A 364 -12.13 32.48 -12.77
N ASN A 365 -13.25 32.44 -13.48
CA ASN A 365 -14.09 33.63 -13.73
C ASN A 365 -14.65 34.22 -12.43
N SER A 366 -15.07 33.37 -11.49
CA SER A 366 -15.58 33.79 -10.20
C SER A 366 -14.49 34.41 -9.34
N PHE A 367 -13.25 33.89 -9.38
CA PHE A 367 -12.10 34.49 -8.73
C PHE A 367 -11.79 35.88 -9.28
N MET A 368 -11.71 36.02 -10.60
CA MET A 368 -11.41 37.32 -11.25
C MET A 368 -12.47 38.37 -10.93
N ARG A 369 -13.75 38.00 -10.98
CA ARG A 369 -14.86 38.88 -10.62
C ARG A 369 -14.75 39.33 -9.15
N LYS A 370 -14.55 38.44 -8.23
CA LYS A 370 -14.49 38.75 -6.80
C LYS A 370 -13.25 39.56 -6.43
N ALA A 371 -12.12 39.33 -7.09
CA ALA A 371 -10.94 40.16 -6.95
C ALA A 371 -11.21 41.59 -7.41
N ALA A 372 -11.86 41.75 -8.56
CA ALA A 372 -12.23 43.08 -9.08
C ALA A 372 -13.24 43.80 -8.17
N GLU A 373 -14.26 43.14 -7.65
CA GLU A 373 -15.22 43.69 -6.67
C GLU A 373 -14.52 44.21 -5.41
N ARG A 374 -13.43 43.58 -4.98
CA ARG A 374 -12.62 44.00 -3.84
C ARG A 374 -11.49 45.01 -4.22
N HIS A 375 -11.41 45.41 -5.45
CA HIS A 375 -10.32 46.26 -5.99
C HIS A 375 -8.92 45.65 -5.77
N LEU A 376 -8.81 44.33 -5.87
CA LEU A 376 -7.57 43.56 -5.71
C LEU A 376 -7.12 43.06 -7.09
N TYR A 377 -5.84 43.20 -7.38
CA TYR A 377 -5.23 42.83 -8.67
C TYR A 377 -4.02 41.92 -8.47
N PRO A 378 -4.22 40.65 -8.00
CA PRO A 378 -3.12 39.71 -7.87
C PRO A 378 -2.51 39.35 -9.24
N PRO A 379 -1.24 38.95 -9.30
CA PRO A 379 -0.58 38.56 -10.55
C PRO A 379 -1.06 37.18 -11.00
N VAL A 380 -2.27 37.09 -11.53
CA VAL A 380 -2.90 35.81 -11.90
C VAL A 380 -2.28 35.24 -13.18
N VAL A 381 -1.90 33.98 -13.13
CA VAL A 381 -1.40 33.18 -14.24
C VAL A 381 -2.35 32.00 -14.50
N GLU A 382 -2.77 31.83 -15.74
CA GLU A 382 -3.56 30.69 -16.13
C GLU A 382 -2.69 29.43 -16.14
N LEU A 383 -3.03 28.45 -15.27
CA LEU A 383 -2.44 27.13 -15.35
C LEU A 383 -3.06 26.39 -16.53
N LYS A 384 -2.38 26.40 -17.66
CA LYS A 384 -2.75 25.56 -18.79
C LYS A 384 -2.35 24.12 -18.46
N ASN A 385 -3.13 23.13 -18.93
CA ASN A 385 -2.70 21.73 -18.91
C ASN A 385 -1.35 21.62 -19.66
N VAL A 386 -0.25 21.80 -18.94
CA VAL A 386 1.11 22.08 -19.46
C VAL A 386 1.72 20.86 -20.20
N PHE A 387 0.99 19.76 -20.28
CA PHE A 387 1.51 18.52 -20.87
C PHE A 387 0.96 18.18 -22.27
N LYS A 388 0.53 19.20 -23.04
CA LYS A 388 0.37 19.09 -24.48
C LYS A 388 1.61 19.63 -25.20
N ARG A 389 2.76 19.03 -25.02
CA ARG A 389 3.91 19.22 -25.93
C ARG A 389 4.36 17.88 -26.46
N GLY A 390 4.06 17.64 -27.75
CA GLY A 390 4.47 16.48 -28.52
C GLY A 390 3.30 15.75 -29.15
N THR A 391 3.47 15.34 -30.38
CA THR A 391 2.51 14.60 -31.21
C THR A 391 2.17 13.18 -30.70
N ASP A 392 2.77 12.76 -29.59
CA ASP A 392 2.47 11.48 -28.93
C ASP A 392 1.56 11.70 -27.72
N LYS A 393 0.33 11.19 -27.86
CA LYS A 393 -0.68 11.11 -26.80
C LYS A 393 -0.28 10.12 -25.70
N VAL A 394 0.78 10.38 -24.97
CA VAL A 394 1.02 9.70 -23.69
C VAL A 394 0.34 10.54 -22.62
N ILE A 395 -0.88 10.16 -22.26
CA ILE A 395 -1.55 10.63 -21.05
C ILE A 395 -0.74 10.05 -19.88
N ARG A 396 0.26 10.78 -19.39
CA ARG A 396 0.92 10.42 -18.14
C ARG A 396 -0.14 10.46 -17.05
N LYS A 397 -0.26 9.36 -16.31
CA LYS A 397 -1.17 9.30 -15.15
C LYS A 397 -0.80 10.44 -14.19
N LYS A 398 -1.78 11.00 -13.47
CA LYS A 398 -1.59 12.09 -12.47
C LYS A 398 -0.34 11.84 -11.60
N LYS A 399 -0.21 10.62 -11.07
CA LYS A 399 0.95 10.18 -10.28
C LYS A 399 2.30 10.37 -10.98
N ASP A 400 2.41 10.01 -12.27
CA ASP A 400 3.68 10.11 -13.00
C ASP A 400 4.11 11.58 -13.19
N ARG A 401 3.13 12.49 -13.32
CA ARG A 401 3.36 13.93 -13.39
C ARG A 401 3.92 14.49 -12.08
N ILE A 402 3.28 14.14 -10.97
CA ILE A 402 3.68 14.54 -9.61
C ILE A 402 5.09 14.04 -9.31
N VAL A 403 5.34 12.76 -9.58
CA VAL A 403 6.65 12.13 -9.38
C VAL A 403 7.72 12.85 -10.18
N ALA A 404 7.49 13.10 -11.47
CA ALA A 404 8.46 13.76 -12.33
C ALA A 404 8.79 15.21 -11.89
N ALA A 405 7.83 15.93 -11.29
CA ALA A 405 8.02 17.29 -10.82
C ALA A 405 8.69 17.37 -9.45
N LEU A 406 8.27 16.54 -8.49
CA LEU A 406 8.63 16.72 -7.08
C LEU A 406 9.75 15.79 -6.61
N GLN A 407 9.79 14.52 -7.09
CA GLN A 407 10.76 13.54 -6.60
C GLN A 407 12.22 14.03 -6.69
N PRO A 408 12.71 14.60 -7.82
CA PRO A 408 14.08 15.07 -7.91
C PRO A 408 14.42 16.17 -6.91
N LEU A 409 13.43 17.00 -6.54
CA LEU A 409 13.61 18.11 -5.59
C LEU A 409 13.77 17.58 -4.17
N PHE A 410 12.97 16.59 -3.78
CA PHE A 410 13.09 15.93 -2.48
C PHE A 410 14.37 15.07 -2.39
N GLU A 411 14.71 14.33 -3.43
CA GLU A 411 15.96 13.54 -3.50
C GLU A 411 17.21 14.39 -3.38
N SER A 412 17.21 15.55 -4.01
CA SER A 412 18.33 16.51 -3.91
C SER A 412 18.32 17.36 -2.64
N GLY A 413 17.33 17.19 -1.75
CA GLY A 413 17.18 17.98 -0.53
C GLY A 413 16.87 19.45 -0.78
N LYS A 414 16.24 19.78 -1.91
CA LYS A 414 15.90 21.13 -2.35
C LYS A 414 14.45 21.52 -2.07
N TYR A 415 13.67 20.67 -1.40
CA TYR A 415 12.30 20.98 -1.00
C TYR A 415 12.16 20.88 0.52
N TYR A 416 11.64 21.93 1.13
CA TYR A 416 11.48 22.06 2.58
C TYR A 416 10.00 22.24 2.92
N ILE A 417 9.53 21.56 3.97
CA ILE A 417 8.19 21.73 4.54
C ILE A 417 8.31 22.14 6.01
N HIS A 418 7.25 22.64 6.62
CA HIS A 418 7.25 22.86 8.07
C HIS A 418 6.89 21.57 8.81
N ALA A 419 7.43 21.38 10.02
CA ALA A 419 7.15 20.17 10.82
C ALA A 419 5.65 19.97 11.12
N ASN A 420 4.89 21.08 11.25
CA ASN A 420 3.45 21.07 11.52
C ASN A 420 2.58 20.89 10.25
N HIS A 421 3.16 20.72 9.08
CA HIS A 421 2.42 20.47 7.84
C HIS A 421 2.08 18.97 7.73
N GLU A 422 1.31 18.45 8.69
CA GLU A 422 1.01 17.00 8.84
C GLU A 422 0.34 16.44 7.58
N GLU A 423 -0.70 17.12 7.04
CA GLU A 423 -1.42 16.63 5.86
C GLU A 423 -0.54 16.63 4.61
N ALA A 424 0.29 17.65 4.41
CA ALA A 424 1.23 17.70 3.29
C ALA A 424 2.28 16.59 3.39
N LYS A 425 2.78 16.32 4.60
CA LYS A 425 3.69 15.21 4.89
C LYS A 425 3.05 13.87 4.58
N ASP A 426 1.81 13.66 5.04
CA ASP A 426 1.08 12.40 4.80
C ASP A 426 0.85 12.18 3.31
N GLU A 427 0.40 13.18 2.55
CA GLU A 427 0.20 13.06 1.10
C GLU A 427 1.52 12.80 0.36
N LEU A 428 2.63 13.47 0.72
CA LEU A 428 3.96 13.23 0.14
C LEU A 428 4.46 11.81 0.36
N LEU A 429 4.30 11.28 1.59
CA LEU A 429 4.78 9.96 1.97
C LEU A 429 3.87 8.83 1.47
N THR A 430 2.59 9.10 1.22
CA THR A 430 1.60 8.12 0.77
C THR A 430 1.23 8.28 -0.71
N LEU A 431 2.00 9.03 -1.49
CA LEU A 431 1.70 9.37 -2.88
C LEU A 431 1.40 8.13 -3.73
N GLY A 432 0.17 8.07 -4.23
CA GLY A 432 -0.37 6.96 -5.02
C GLY A 432 -0.94 5.79 -4.21
N ALA A 433 -0.96 5.88 -2.88
CA ALA A 433 -1.63 4.95 -1.97
C ALA A 433 -2.72 5.65 -1.15
N SER A 434 -2.62 6.97 -0.96
CA SER A 434 -3.63 7.78 -0.27
C SER A 434 -4.86 8.04 -1.13
N ARG A 435 -6.00 8.26 -0.49
CA ARG A 435 -7.20 8.81 -1.10
C ARG A 435 -6.99 10.26 -1.55
N TRP A 436 -6.17 11.01 -0.82
CA TRP A 436 -5.94 12.43 -1.00
C TRP A 436 -4.54 12.66 -1.53
N ASP A 437 -4.42 13.43 -2.59
CA ASP A 437 -3.17 13.91 -3.19
C ASP A 437 -3.29 15.37 -3.67
N ASP A 438 -4.26 16.10 -3.07
CA ASP A 438 -4.68 17.43 -3.50
C ASP A 438 -3.60 18.49 -3.22
N ILE A 439 -2.93 18.42 -2.05
CA ILE A 439 -1.81 19.30 -1.69
C ILE A 439 -0.64 19.03 -2.64
N VAL A 440 -0.30 17.77 -2.85
CA VAL A 440 0.85 17.38 -3.67
C VAL A 440 0.63 17.74 -5.16
N ASP A 441 -0.61 17.63 -5.65
CA ASP A 441 -0.95 18.08 -7.00
C ASP A 441 -0.82 19.61 -7.10
N CYS A 442 -1.28 20.33 -6.10
CA CYS A 442 -1.15 21.79 -6.01
C CYS A 442 0.33 22.22 -5.92
N LEU A 443 1.20 21.49 -5.20
CA LEU A 443 2.65 21.73 -5.22
C LEU A 443 3.23 21.54 -6.63
N THR A 444 2.72 20.57 -7.38
CA THR A 444 3.15 20.37 -8.78
C THR A 444 2.74 21.55 -9.67
N TYR A 445 1.59 22.15 -9.44
CA TYR A 445 1.19 23.40 -10.12
C TYR A 445 2.12 24.56 -9.76
N ALA A 446 2.52 24.68 -8.49
CA ALA A 446 3.46 25.71 -8.08
C ALA A 446 4.80 25.61 -8.84
N GLU A 447 5.33 24.41 -9.07
CA GLU A 447 6.57 24.19 -9.83
C GLU A 447 6.46 24.64 -11.30
N THR A 448 5.26 24.80 -11.86
CA THR A 448 5.08 25.28 -13.24
C THR A 448 5.17 26.80 -13.39
N ILE A 449 5.03 27.54 -12.29
CA ILE A 449 4.96 29.01 -12.29
C ILE A 449 6.04 29.66 -11.42
N ILE A 450 6.74 28.87 -10.58
CA ILE A 450 7.75 29.41 -9.68
C ILE A 450 9.02 29.78 -10.44
N THR A 451 9.48 30.99 -10.24
CA THR A 451 10.74 31.49 -10.80
C THR A 451 11.61 32.06 -9.69
N PRO A 452 12.89 31.66 -9.61
CA PRO A 452 13.78 32.23 -8.62
C PRO A 452 14.05 33.69 -8.89
N ASN A 453 14.16 34.50 -7.82
CA ASN A 453 14.77 35.82 -7.93
C ASN A 453 16.24 35.62 -8.31
N TYR A 454 16.65 36.17 -9.42
CA TYR A 454 18.06 36.21 -9.79
C TYR A 454 18.76 37.21 -8.87
N ILE A 455 19.37 36.74 -7.81
CA ILE A 455 20.34 37.51 -7.05
C ILE A 455 21.65 37.35 -7.83
N GLU A 456 22.12 38.41 -8.49
CA GLU A 456 23.48 38.39 -9.01
C GLU A 456 24.41 37.99 -7.86
N PRO A 457 25.20 36.90 -8.01
CA PRO A 457 26.17 36.56 -6.99
C PRO A 457 27.09 37.76 -6.85
N GLU A 458 27.29 38.31 -5.65
CA GLU A 458 28.34 39.26 -5.36
C GLU A 458 29.64 38.67 -5.89
N VAL A 459 30.06 39.12 -7.06
CA VAL A 459 31.36 38.78 -7.61
C VAL A 459 32.37 39.56 -6.80
N LYS A 460 32.90 38.93 -5.76
CA LYS A 460 34.06 39.44 -5.05
C LYS A 460 35.20 39.50 -6.07
N LYS A 461 35.44 40.69 -6.62
CA LYS A 461 36.53 40.91 -7.56
C LYS A 461 37.84 40.56 -6.84
N ARG A 462 38.54 39.54 -7.34
CA ARG A 462 39.90 39.24 -6.87
C ARG A 462 40.87 40.09 -7.64
N GLY A 463 41.72 40.84 -6.92
CA GLY A 463 42.85 41.50 -7.50
C GLY A 463 43.89 40.51 -8.09
N ARG A 464 44.80 41.04 -8.90
CA ARG A 464 45.82 40.24 -9.65
C ARG A 464 46.69 39.31 -8.82
N TYR A 465 46.69 39.45 -7.48
CA TYR A 465 47.47 38.66 -6.51
C TYR A 465 46.60 37.87 -5.50
N GLY A 466 45.30 37.73 -5.73
CA GLY A 466 44.47 36.89 -4.89
C GLY A 466 43.92 37.53 -3.61
N GLU A 467 44.20 38.83 -3.37
CA GLU A 467 43.62 39.59 -2.24
C GLU A 467 42.21 40.08 -2.55
N LEU A 468 41.33 40.11 -1.54
CA LEU A 468 39.99 40.68 -1.62
C LEU A 468 40.10 42.21 -1.63
N LEU A 469 39.62 42.85 -2.71
CA LEU A 469 39.53 44.33 -2.78
C LEU A 469 38.27 44.76 -2.03
N SER A 470 38.40 45.76 -1.15
CA SER A 470 37.27 46.48 -0.55
C SER A 470 36.60 47.37 -1.59
N ASP A 471 35.32 47.67 -1.42
CA ASP A 471 34.45 48.39 -2.37
C ASP A 471 34.92 49.82 -2.78
N GLU A 472 36.02 50.32 -2.17
CA GLU A 472 36.56 51.65 -2.45
C GLU A 472 37.66 51.70 -3.52
N GLN A 473 38.04 50.56 -4.15
CA GLN A 473 39.09 50.55 -5.18
C GLN A 473 38.57 50.02 -6.51
N GLU A 474 37.91 50.88 -7.27
CA GLU A 474 37.69 50.58 -8.71
C GLU A 474 39.00 50.64 -9.48
N PRO A 475 39.39 49.63 -10.27
CA PRO A 475 40.53 49.73 -11.17
C PRO A 475 40.21 50.74 -12.26
N LYS A 476 41.03 51.80 -12.37
CA LYS A 476 40.97 52.72 -13.55
C LYS A 476 41.22 51.89 -14.79
N ILE A 477 40.21 51.84 -15.66
CA ILE A 477 40.32 51.26 -17.00
C ILE A 477 41.24 52.21 -17.78
N PHE A 478 42.45 51.77 -18.08
CA PHE A 478 43.29 52.43 -19.09
C PHE A 478 42.68 52.13 -20.46
N ASP A 479 42.11 53.14 -21.06
CA ASP A 479 41.67 53.17 -22.45
C ASP A 479 42.90 53.09 -23.34
N TYR A 480 43.22 51.93 -23.95
CA TYR A 480 44.13 51.81 -25.08
C TYR A 480 43.28 52.02 -26.32
N GLY A 481 43.20 53.25 -26.79
CA GLY A 481 42.81 53.54 -28.13
C GLY A 481 43.75 52.84 -29.10
N TYR A 482 43.17 52.00 -29.97
CA TYR A 482 43.40 51.80 -31.40
C TYR A 482 42.24 51.04 -31.95
#